data_9e912c9dcfd579ff4980b835e9a9ae16
#
_entry.id   9e912c9dcfd579ff4980b835e9a9ae16
#
_cell.length_a   1.000
_cell.length_b   1.000
_cell.length_c   1.000
_cell.angle_alpha   90.00
_cell.angle_beta   90.00
_cell.angle_gamma   90.00
#
_symmetry.space_group_name_H-M   'P 1'
#
loop_
_entity.id
_entity.type
_entity.pdbx_description
1 polymer ?
#
loop_
_entity_poly.entity_id
_entity_poly.type
_entity_poly.pdbx_seq_one_letter_code
_entity_poly.pdbx_strand_id
1 'polypeptide(L)'
;MYYSLCSIAFDPATGTYGTQVDTLVNGDALCKSAVYARPSYDGRFLCYTMADYGYFHIWHPESDLYLMDLQTGESFPMTGANSPDAESVHSWSTNSRWIVFGSRRDDGQFTRPYFCHVAPDGKVGKAFMLPQKDPKGFYRNRFMSYNIPEFVTAPVPLDNKLAERQIVSDERIPMGVERNR
;
A
#
# COMPACT_ATOMS: atom_id res chain seq x y z
N MET A 1 9.03 -10.72 -15.84
CA MET A 1 8.26 -9.52 -16.22
C MET A 1 8.53 -8.48 -15.16
N TYR A 2 8.92 -7.29 -15.59
CA TYR A 2 9.16 -6.13 -14.71
C TYR A 2 8.07 -5.10 -14.92
N TYR A 3 7.58 -4.52 -13.83
CA TYR A 3 6.57 -3.46 -13.88
C TYR A 3 7.24 -2.11 -13.61
N SER A 4 6.88 -1.12 -14.42
CA SER A 4 7.31 0.27 -14.27
C SER A 4 6.19 1.11 -13.66
N LEU A 5 6.55 2.16 -12.94
CA LEU A 5 5.60 3.17 -12.49
C LEU A 5 5.60 4.34 -13.48
N CYS A 6 4.40 4.70 -13.91
CA CYS A 6 4.21 5.83 -14.81
C CYS A 6 3.16 6.79 -14.23
N SER A 7 3.22 8.04 -14.66
CA SER A 7 2.21 9.05 -14.37
C SER A 7 1.60 9.58 -15.67
N ILE A 8 0.34 9.98 -15.59
CA ILE A 8 -0.39 10.66 -16.67
C ILE A 8 -1.19 11.79 -16.04
N ALA A 9 -1.21 12.95 -16.67
CA ALA A 9 -2.03 14.07 -16.22
C ALA A 9 -3.52 13.72 -16.32
N PHE A 10 -4.30 14.13 -15.32
CA PHE A 10 -5.75 13.98 -15.29
C PHE A 10 -6.39 15.31 -14.93
N ASP A 11 -7.36 15.74 -15.73
CA ASP A 11 -8.16 16.93 -15.45
C ASP A 11 -9.51 16.49 -14.82
N PRO A 12 -9.72 16.72 -13.53
CA PRO A 12 -10.96 16.31 -12.84
C PRO A 12 -12.18 17.16 -13.27
N ALA A 13 -11.97 18.36 -13.83
CA ALA A 13 -13.08 19.20 -14.28
C ALA A 13 -13.72 18.67 -15.57
N THR A 14 -12.92 18.09 -16.45
CA THR A 14 -13.38 17.54 -17.73
C THR A 14 -13.44 16.02 -17.74
N GLY A 15 -12.85 15.34 -16.73
CA GLY A 15 -12.73 13.90 -16.68
C GLY A 15 -11.79 13.32 -17.74
N THR A 16 -10.89 14.12 -18.30
CA THR A 16 -9.99 13.71 -19.40
C THR A 16 -8.56 13.46 -18.93
N TYR A 17 -7.88 12.53 -19.60
CA TYR A 17 -6.47 12.26 -19.41
C TYR A 17 -5.61 13.03 -20.43
N GLY A 18 -4.42 13.40 -20.00
CA GLY A 18 -3.38 13.89 -20.90
C GLY A 18 -2.93 12.81 -21.89
N THR A 19 -2.15 13.21 -22.88
CA THR A 19 -1.61 12.32 -23.91
C THR A 19 -0.18 11.85 -23.63
N GLN A 20 0.52 12.54 -22.73
CA GLN A 20 1.88 12.19 -22.36
C GLN A 20 1.87 11.30 -21.13
N VAL A 21 2.67 10.23 -21.19
CA VAL A 21 2.94 9.32 -20.08
C VAL A 21 4.40 9.48 -19.67
N ASP A 22 4.62 9.87 -18.41
CA ASP A 22 5.95 10.04 -17.86
C ASP A 22 6.33 8.80 -17.03
N THR A 23 7.52 8.25 -17.27
CA THR A 23 8.02 7.10 -16.50
C THR A 23 8.71 7.59 -15.23
N LEU A 24 8.13 7.27 -14.07
CA LEU A 24 8.67 7.60 -12.75
C LEU A 24 9.73 6.59 -12.30
N VAL A 25 9.46 5.30 -12.49
CA VAL A 25 10.39 4.20 -12.18
C VAL A 25 10.40 3.25 -13.36
N ASN A 26 11.57 3.06 -13.98
CA ASN A 26 11.73 2.14 -15.11
C ASN A 26 12.14 0.75 -14.60
N GLY A 27 11.19 -0.17 -14.52
CA GLY A 27 11.40 -1.53 -14.03
C GLY A 27 12.35 -2.34 -14.90
N ASP A 28 12.26 -2.20 -16.22
CA ASP A 28 13.15 -2.91 -17.16
C ASP A 28 14.62 -2.48 -17.00
N ALA A 29 14.86 -1.16 -16.87
CA ALA A 29 16.20 -0.63 -16.66
C ALA A 29 16.82 -1.06 -15.33
N LEU A 30 15.99 -1.22 -14.29
CA LEU A 30 16.41 -1.64 -12.96
C LEU A 30 16.45 -3.17 -12.79
N CYS A 31 15.91 -3.93 -13.74
CA CYS A 31 15.65 -5.36 -13.62
C CYS A 31 14.84 -5.71 -12.36
N LYS A 32 13.85 -4.87 -12.03
CA LYS A 32 12.97 -4.99 -10.87
C LYS A 32 11.53 -4.58 -11.23
N SER A 33 10.60 -5.00 -10.40
CA SER A 33 9.19 -4.57 -10.49
C SER A 33 8.90 -3.51 -9.45
N ALA A 34 8.27 -2.41 -9.87
CA ALA A 34 7.76 -1.36 -9.00
C ALA A 34 6.24 -1.30 -9.11
N VAL A 35 5.53 -1.42 -7.96
CA VAL A 35 4.06 -1.48 -7.92
C VAL A 35 3.49 -0.76 -6.71
N TYR A 36 2.16 -0.67 -6.64
CA TYR A 36 1.39 -0.09 -5.53
C TYR A 36 1.76 1.35 -5.18
N ALA A 37 2.03 2.19 -6.19
CA ALA A 37 2.35 3.59 -5.98
C ALA A 37 1.21 4.34 -5.29
N ARG A 38 1.50 4.98 -4.15
CA ARG A 38 0.55 5.83 -3.41
C ARG A 38 1.21 7.15 -3.03
N PRO A 39 0.72 8.29 -3.55
CA PRO A 39 1.22 9.61 -3.17
C PRO A 39 0.77 9.96 -1.75
N SER A 40 1.59 10.74 -1.05
CA SER A 40 1.20 11.39 0.19
C SER A 40 0.11 12.45 -0.09
N TYR A 41 -0.73 12.75 0.90
CA TYR A 41 -1.85 13.70 0.74
C TYR A 41 -1.39 15.13 0.43
N ASP A 42 -0.19 15.50 0.87
CA ASP A 42 0.44 16.80 0.55
C ASP A 42 1.13 16.82 -0.83
N GLY A 43 1.11 15.71 -1.56
CA GLY A 43 1.72 15.59 -2.88
C GLY A 43 3.26 15.62 -2.88
N ARG A 44 3.91 15.55 -1.72
CA ARG A 44 5.36 15.65 -1.61
C ARG A 44 6.07 14.35 -1.95
N PHE A 45 5.57 13.23 -1.46
CA PHE A 45 6.20 11.92 -1.58
C PHE A 45 5.31 10.91 -2.30
N LEU A 46 5.96 9.97 -2.99
CA LEU A 46 5.32 8.78 -3.53
C LEU A 46 5.94 7.56 -2.84
N CYS A 47 5.12 6.81 -2.09
CA CYS A 47 5.53 5.51 -1.58
C CYS A 47 5.12 4.42 -2.56
N TYR A 48 6.01 3.45 -2.81
CA TYR A 48 5.75 2.31 -3.66
C TYR A 48 6.53 1.09 -3.19
N THR A 49 6.21 -0.07 -3.73
CA THR A 49 6.88 -1.34 -3.42
C THR A 49 7.76 -1.76 -4.58
N MET A 50 8.95 -2.26 -4.30
CA MET A 50 9.87 -2.81 -5.28
C MET A 50 10.26 -4.24 -4.92
N ALA A 51 10.24 -5.15 -5.89
CA ALA A 51 10.68 -6.53 -5.77
C ALA A 51 11.45 -6.96 -7.03
N ASP A 52 12.05 -8.14 -7.02
CA ASP A 52 12.85 -8.63 -8.14
C ASP A 52 12.02 -8.88 -9.40
N TYR A 53 10.74 -9.23 -9.27
CA TYR A 53 9.81 -9.45 -10.39
C TYR A 53 8.36 -9.47 -9.95
N GLY A 54 7.43 -9.52 -10.90
CA GLY A 54 6.02 -9.79 -10.67
C GLY A 54 5.23 -8.63 -10.05
N TYR A 55 4.02 -8.92 -9.59
CA TYR A 55 3.07 -7.91 -9.10
C TYR A 55 2.67 -8.10 -7.62
N PHE A 56 2.49 -9.34 -7.14
CA PHE A 56 2.04 -9.62 -5.78
C PHE A 56 3.20 -9.62 -4.78
N HIS A 57 3.79 -8.46 -4.57
CA HIS A 57 5.01 -8.26 -3.81
C HIS A 57 4.95 -8.75 -2.36
N ILE A 58 3.78 -8.83 -1.74
CA ILE A 58 3.66 -9.37 -0.37
C ILE A 58 4.08 -10.85 -0.25
N TRP A 59 4.22 -11.56 -1.37
CA TRP A 59 4.70 -12.94 -1.43
C TRP A 59 6.19 -13.05 -1.80
N HIS A 60 6.86 -11.91 -1.97
CA HIS A 60 8.27 -11.82 -2.33
C HIS A 60 9.06 -11.38 -1.11
N PRO A 61 9.87 -12.26 -0.47
CA PRO A 61 10.66 -11.89 0.71
C PRO A 61 11.57 -10.68 0.48
N GLU A 62 12.06 -10.49 -0.74
CA GLU A 62 12.90 -9.36 -1.17
C GLU A 62 12.11 -8.07 -1.47
N SER A 63 10.81 -8.05 -1.20
CA SER A 63 9.97 -6.88 -1.44
C SER A 63 10.16 -5.81 -0.38
N ASP A 64 10.57 -4.63 -0.81
CA ASP A 64 10.87 -3.46 0.01
C ASP A 64 9.96 -2.27 -0.33
N LEU A 65 9.70 -1.42 0.66
CA LEU A 65 9.10 -0.11 0.47
C LEU A 65 10.17 0.90 0.03
N TYR A 66 9.80 1.72 -0.96
CA TYR A 66 10.60 2.84 -1.46
C TYR A 66 9.82 4.14 -1.33
N LEU A 67 10.55 5.21 -1.10
CA LEU A 67 10.02 6.57 -1.06
C LEU A 67 10.69 7.40 -2.15
N MET A 68 9.87 8.04 -2.99
CA MET A 68 10.32 9.01 -3.99
C MET A 68 9.91 10.40 -3.55
N ASP A 69 10.82 11.34 -3.57
CA ASP A 69 10.53 12.76 -3.46
C ASP A 69 10.06 13.27 -4.84
N LEU A 70 8.79 13.63 -4.94
CA LEU A 70 8.20 14.09 -6.20
C LEU A 70 8.70 15.47 -6.66
N GLN A 71 9.38 16.23 -5.81
CA GLN A 71 9.97 17.52 -6.19
C GLN A 71 11.35 17.34 -6.82
N THR A 72 12.13 16.36 -6.34
CA THR A 72 13.49 16.13 -6.85
C THR A 72 13.57 14.97 -7.83
N GLY A 73 12.60 14.06 -7.80
CA GLY A 73 12.62 12.78 -8.52
C GLY A 73 13.53 11.73 -7.88
N GLU A 74 14.19 12.03 -6.77
CA GLU A 74 15.04 11.08 -6.07
C GLU A 74 14.22 10.00 -5.38
N SER A 75 14.68 8.75 -5.50
CA SER A 75 14.04 7.59 -4.89
C SER A 75 15.03 6.79 -4.05
N PHE A 76 14.59 6.38 -2.86
CA PHE A 76 15.42 5.65 -1.92
C PHE A 76 14.64 4.60 -1.14
N PRO A 77 15.29 3.50 -0.70
CA PRO A 77 14.66 2.47 0.12
C PRO A 77 14.32 3.01 1.50
N MET A 78 13.16 2.63 2.02
CA MET A 78 12.71 3.01 3.36
C MET A 78 13.39 2.14 4.43
N THR A 79 14.70 2.28 4.61
CA THR A 79 15.54 1.41 5.47
C THR A 79 15.06 1.33 6.92
N GLY A 80 14.41 2.37 7.45
CA GLY A 80 13.79 2.35 8.78
C GLY A 80 12.53 1.48 8.86
N ALA A 81 11.86 1.26 7.73
CA ALA A 81 10.63 0.47 7.62
C ALA A 81 10.88 -0.96 7.13
N ASN A 82 11.83 -1.16 6.24
CA ASN A 82 12.11 -2.45 5.60
C ASN A 82 12.77 -3.47 6.55
N SER A 83 12.65 -4.74 6.22
CA SER A 83 13.18 -5.89 6.96
C SER A 83 13.74 -6.95 6.00
N PRO A 84 14.28 -8.06 6.47
CA PRO A 84 14.68 -9.18 5.61
C PRO A 84 13.55 -9.98 4.98
N ASP A 85 12.29 -9.64 5.25
CA ASP A 85 11.10 -10.29 4.67
C ASP A 85 10.20 -9.23 4.05
N ALA A 86 9.14 -9.64 3.37
CA ALA A 86 8.29 -8.81 2.53
C ALA A 86 7.62 -7.62 3.27
N GLU A 87 7.73 -6.45 2.69
CA GLU A 87 6.93 -5.27 2.96
C GLU A 87 6.11 -4.89 1.73
N SER A 88 4.80 -4.65 1.90
CA SER A 88 3.93 -4.27 0.78
C SER A 88 2.62 -3.64 1.27
N VAL A 89 1.73 -3.33 0.32
CA VAL A 89 0.32 -2.92 0.54
C VAL A 89 0.19 -1.82 1.60
N HIS A 90 0.72 -0.65 1.31
CA HIS A 90 0.82 0.48 2.23
C HIS A 90 -0.25 1.55 1.97
N SER A 91 -0.48 2.39 2.99
CA SER A 91 -1.36 3.56 2.92
C SER A 91 -0.81 4.72 3.74
N TRP A 92 -1.08 5.95 3.28
CA TRP A 92 -0.72 7.18 3.98
C TRP A 92 -1.82 7.64 4.94
N SER A 93 -1.41 8.21 6.07
CA SER A 93 -2.29 9.04 6.89
C SER A 93 -2.57 10.37 6.20
N THR A 94 -3.74 10.96 6.48
CA THR A 94 -4.17 12.23 5.87
C THR A 94 -3.26 13.43 6.17
N ASN A 95 -2.46 13.36 7.24
CA ASN A 95 -1.45 14.39 7.54
C ASN A 95 -0.11 14.15 6.83
N SER A 96 0.00 13.14 5.96
CA SER A 96 1.20 12.81 5.19
C SER A 96 2.44 12.50 6.05
N ARG A 97 2.27 12.04 7.29
CA ARG A 97 3.37 11.79 8.23
C ARG A 97 3.49 10.36 8.70
N TRP A 98 2.49 9.54 8.43
CA TRP A 98 2.51 8.14 8.81
C TRP A 98 2.16 7.25 7.63
N ILE A 99 2.85 6.13 7.57
CA ILE A 99 2.52 5.04 6.65
C ILE A 99 2.14 3.81 7.49
N VAL A 100 1.04 3.17 7.13
CA VAL A 100 0.70 1.81 7.57
C VAL A 100 0.94 0.86 6.41
N PHE A 101 1.52 -0.30 6.68
CA PHE A 101 1.86 -1.28 5.65
C PHE A 101 1.79 -2.71 6.19
N GLY A 102 1.66 -3.66 5.27
CA GLY A 102 1.75 -5.08 5.56
C GLY A 102 3.20 -5.55 5.58
N SER A 103 3.58 -6.33 6.60
CA SER A 103 4.90 -6.97 6.68
C SER A 103 4.78 -8.41 7.13
N ARG A 104 5.66 -9.28 6.62
CA ARG A 104 5.74 -10.70 6.98
C ARG A 104 6.94 -11.00 7.88
N ARG A 105 7.64 -10.00 8.37
CA ARG A 105 8.91 -10.08 9.14
C ARG A 105 8.88 -10.94 10.40
N ASP A 106 7.68 -11.25 10.94
CA ASP A 106 7.57 -11.98 12.20
C ASP A 106 7.69 -13.49 12.02
N ASP A 107 7.09 -14.03 10.96
CA ASP A 107 6.99 -15.48 10.76
C ASP A 107 7.10 -15.93 9.30
N GLY A 108 7.25 -15.00 8.36
CA GLY A 108 7.33 -15.27 6.93
C GLY A 108 6.04 -15.81 6.31
N GLN A 109 4.94 -15.89 7.06
CA GLN A 109 3.69 -16.49 6.62
C GLN A 109 2.52 -15.52 6.66
N PHE A 110 2.31 -14.87 7.82
CA PHE A 110 1.15 -14.02 8.03
C PHE A 110 1.54 -12.54 7.95
N THR A 111 0.83 -11.80 7.12
CA THR A 111 0.99 -10.34 7.03
C THR A 111 0.47 -9.67 8.29
N ARG A 112 1.29 -8.84 8.91
CA ARG A 112 0.96 -8.03 10.08
C ARG A 112 1.00 -6.54 9.75
N PRO A 113 0.15 -5.71 10.39
CA PRO A 113 0.15 -4.26 10.17
C PRO A 113 1.29 -3.60 10.95
N TYR A 114 2.14 -2.90 10.23
CA TYR A 114 3.25 -2.10 10.76
C TYR A 114 3.06 -0.62 10.42
N PHE A 115 3.63 0.24 11.24
CA PHE A 115 3.62 1.69 11.04
C PHE A 115 5.03 2.23 11.02
N CYS A 116 5.25 3.26 10.22
CA CYS A 116 6.44 4.10 10.33
C CYS A 116 6.08 5.58 10.16
N HIS A 117 6.89 6.43 10.77
CA HIS A 117 6.79 7.88 10.60
C HIS A 117 7.67 8.33 9.44
N VAL A 118 7.18 9.26 8.65
CA VAL A 118 7.94 9.95 7.59
C VAL A 118 8.03 11.43 7.96
N ALA A 119 9.24 11.89 8.20
CA ALA A 119 9.49 13.29 8.51
C ALA A 119 9.35 14.19 7.28
N PRO A 120 9.18 15.52 7.44
CA PRO A 120 9.05 16.44 6.30
C PRO A 120 10.24 16.45 5.34
N ASP A 121 11.41 16.04 5.79
CA ASP A 121 12.64 15.89 5.00
C ASP A 121 12.76 14.51 4.31
N GLY A 122 11.74 13.66 4.44
CA GLY A 122 11.73 12.31 3.88
C GLY A 122 12.39 11.25 4.76
N LYS A 123 12.94 11.60 5.92
CA LYS A 123 13.55 10.63 6.83
C LYS A 123 12.50 9.68 7.39
N VAL A 124 12.72 8.38 7.18
CA VAL A 124 11.83 7.32 7.63
C VAL A 124 12.24 6.82 9.02
N GLY A 125 11.28 6.84 9.94
CA GLY A 125 11.46 6.31 11.29
C GLY A 125 11.42 4.79 11.32
N LYS A 126 11.83 4.21 12.46
CA LYS A 126 11.78 2.76 12.69
C LYS A 126 10.33 2.27 12.67
N ALA A 127 10.09 1.17 11.95
CA ALA A 127 8.80 0.51 11.94
C ALA A 127 8.46 -0.14 13.28
N PHE A 128 7.18 -0.12 13.63
CA PHE A 128 6.62 -0.82 14.78
C PHE A 128 5.27 -1.46 14.42
N MET A 129 5.00 -2.60 15.03
CA MET A 129 3.75 -3.34 14.85
C MET A 129 2.57 -2.57 15.47
N LEU A 130 1.37 -2.73 14.93
CA LEU A 130 0.15 -2.17 15.52
C LEU A 130 0.04 -2.56 17.00
N PRO A 131 0.04 -1.58 17.92
CA PRO A 131 0.03 -1.85 19.36
C PRO A 131 -1.22 -2.61 19.79
N GLN A 132 -1.02 -3.64 20.60
CA GLN A 132 -2.07 -4.43 21.24
C GLN A 132 -1.76 -4.52 22.74
N LYS A 133 -2.76 -4.85 23.56
CA LYS A 133 -2.58 -5.04 25.01
C LYS A 133 -1.55 -6.14 25.31
N ASP A 134 -1.60 -7.23 24.55
CA ASP A 134 -0.61 -8.32 24.52
C ASP A 134 -0.29 -8.63 23.05
N PRO A 135 0.70 -7.96 22.44
CA PRO A 135 0.99 -8.15 21.03
C PRO A 135 1.41 -9.57 20.68
N LYS A 136 2.23 -10.19 21.54
CA LYS A 136 2.73 -11.54 21.29
C LYS A 136 1.60 -12.59 21.34
N GLY A 137 0.77 -12.56 22.36
CA GLY A 137 -0.37 -13.47 22.48
C GLY A 137 -1.42 -13.20 21.40
N PHE A 138 -1.70 -11.92 21.11
CA PHE A 138 -2.67 -11.54 20.10
C PHE A 138 -2.29 -12.04 18.70
N TYR A 139 -1.07 -11.78 18.24
CA TYR A 139 -0.65 -12.14 16.88
C TYR A 139 -0.27 -13.62 16.74
N ARG A 140 0.31 -14.24 17.78
CA ARG A 140 0.67 -15.68 17.76
C ARG A 140 -0.54 -16.59 17.59
N ASN A 141 -1.69 -16.23 18.16
CA ASN A 141 -2.90 -17.04 18.13
C ASN A 141 -3.84 -16.71 16.96
N ARG A 142 -3.41 -15.80 16.06
CA ARG A 142 -4.19 -15.43 14.87
C ARG A 142 -3.57 -16.00 13.61
N PHE A 143 -4.18 -17.06 13.10
CA PHE A 143 -3.82 -17.69 11.82
C PHE A 143 -4.51 -16.96 10.66
N MET A 144 -4.28 -15.64 10.56
CA MET A 144 -4.85 -14.80 9.50
C MET A 144 -3.88 -13.68 9.13
N SER A 145 -3.86 -13.32 7.87
CA SER A 145 -3.16 -12.16 7.36
C SER A 145 -4.07 -10.93 7.38
N TYR A 146 -3.51 -9.79 7.73
CA TYR A 146 -4.11 -8.48 7.45
C TYR A 146 -3.77 -8.11 6.00
N ASN A 147 -4.79 -7.79 5.21
CA ASN A 147 -4.57 -7.56 3.78
C ASN A 147 -4.06 -6.14 3.53
N ILE A 148 -4.93 -5.22 3.14
CA ILE A 148 -4.53 -3.85 2.83
C ILE A 148 -4.93 -2.95 4.01
N PRO A 149 -3.98 -2.57 4.89
CA PRO A 149 -4.30 -1.69 6.00
C PRO A 149 -4.49 -0.26 5.50
N GLU A 150 -5.50 0.43 6.03
CA GLU A 150 -5.78 1.82 5.71
C GLU A 150 -6.08 2.63 6.97
N PHE A 151 -5.74 3.93 6.93
CA PHE A 151 -6.17 4.87 7.94
C PHE A 151 -7.60 5.31 7.68
N VAL A 152 -8.34 5.54 8.77
CA VAL A 152 -9.69 6.11 8.72
C VAL A 152 -9.74 7.38 9.56
N THR A 153 -10.54 8.34 9.16
CA THR A 153 -10.71 9.62 9.86
C THR A 153 -11.77 9.59 10.97
N ALA A 154 -12.59 8.53 10.96
CA ALA A 154 -13.62 8.29 11.96
C ALA A 154 -13.89 6.78 12.09
N PRO A 155 -14.49 6.31 13.19
CA PRO A 155 -14.94 4.93 13.28
C PRO A 155 -15.84 4.55 12.10
N VAL A 156 -15.59 3.40 11.50
CA VAL A 156 -16.45 2.88 10.43
C VAL A 156 -17.75 2.38 11.07
N PRO A 157 -18.91 2.95 10.75
CA PRO A 157 -20.18 2.54 11.30
C PRO A 157 -20.66 1.23 10.65
N LEU A 158 -19.94 0.13 10.92
CA LEU A 158 -20.29 -1.18 10.40
C LEU A 158 -21.11 -1.96 11.42
N ASP A 159 -22.34 -2.28 11.07
CA ASP A 159 -23.10 -3.32 11.78
C ASP A 159 -22.63 -4.69 11.31
N ASN A 160 -21.79 -5.32 12.11
CA ASN A 160 -21.22 -6.64 11.78
C ASN A 160 -22.30 -7.71 11.57
N LYS A 161 -23.43 -7.65 12.29
CA LYS A 161 -24.54 -8.60 12.14
C LYS A 161 -25.31 -8.38 10.84
N LEU A 162 -25.48 -7.11 10.45
CA LEU A 162 -26.11 -6.78 9.18
C LEU A 162 -25.21 -7.21 8.02
N ALA A 163 -23.90 -6.92 8.10
CA ALA A 163 -22.92 -7.35 7.10
C ALA A 163 -22.87 -8.89 6.96
N GLU A 164 -22.84 -9.61 8.08
CA GLU A 164 -22.90 -11.08 8.10
C GLU A 164 -24.16 -11.61 7.41
N ARG A 165 -25.34 -11.10 7.77
CA ARG A 165 -26.60 -11.49 7.13
C ARG A 165 -26.61 -11.23 5.64
N GLN A 166 -26.07 -10.09 5.19
CA GLN A 166 -26.02 -9.74 3.78
C GLN A 166 -25.06 -10.65 3.00
N ILE A 167 -23.90 -11.00 3.59
CA ILE A 167 -22.91 -11.88 2.96
C ILE A 167 -23.45 -13.31 2.76
N VAL A 168 -24.20 -13.82 3.75
CA VAL A 168 -24.75 -15.19 3.69
C VAL A 168 -26.14 -15.24 3.05
N SER A 169 -26.74 -14.12 2.68
CA SER A 169 -28.03 -14.08 2.01
C SER A 169 -27.89 -14.46 0.54
N ASP A 170 -28.92 -15.10 -0.01
CA ASP A 170 -29.02 -15.38 -1.45
C ASP A 170 -29.47 -14.16 -2.26
N GLU A 171 -29.78 -13.06 -1.59
CA GLU A 171 -30.19 -11.80 -2.22
C GLU A 171 -28.99 -11.13 -2.90
N ARG A 172 -29.02 -11.13 -4.22
CA ARG A 172 -27.96 -10.55 -5.06
C ARG A 172 -28.45 -9.26 -5.69
N ILE A 173 -27.61 -8.23 -5.62
CA ILE A 173 -27.83 -7.00 -6.36
C ILE A 173 -27.51 -7.28 -7.85
N PRO A 174 -28.50 -7.24 -8.76
CA PRO A 174 -28.23 -7.47 -10.17
C PRO A 174 -27.36 -6.32 -10.70
N MET A 175 -26.20 -6.63 -11.23
CA MET A 175 -25.39 -5.67 -11.95
C MET A 175 -25.93 -5.49 -13.37
N GLY A 176 -26.52 -4.34 -13.65
CA GLY A 176 -26.85 -3.93 -15.01
C GLY A 176 -25.58 -3.58 -15.78
N VAL A 177 -25.26 -4.34 -16.82
CA VAL A 177 -24.22 -3.95 -17.77
C VAL A 177 -24.92 -3.21 -18.91
N GLU A 178 -24.83 -1.88 -18.93
CA GLU A 178 -25.19 -1.13 -20.14
C GLU A 178 -24.17 -1.47 -21.23
N ARG A 179 -24.58 -2.29 -22.19
CA ARG A 179 -23.79 -2.49 -23.40
C ARG A 179 -24.08 -1.30 -24.32
N ASN A 180 -23.21 -0.31 -24.32
CA ASN A 180 -23.18 0.68 -25.38
C ASN A 180 -22.87 -0.04 -26.70
N ARG A 181 -23.84 -0.04 -27.59
CA ARG A 181 -23.72 -0.50 -28.98
C ARG A 181 -23.13 0.61 -29.85
#